data_5d8e1d831c6b3be82eaeae2aac2d0198
#
_entry.id   5d8e1d831c6b3be82eaeae2aac2d0198
#
_cell.length_a   1.000
_cell.length_b   1.000
_cell.length_c   1.000
_cell.angle_alpha   90.00
_cell.angle_beta   90.00
_cell.angle_gamma   90.00
#
_symmetry.space_group_name_H-M   'P 1'
#
loop_
_entity.id
_entity.type
_entity.pdbx_description
1 polymer ?
#
loop_
_entity_poly.entity_id
_entity_poly.type
_entity_poly.pdbx_seq_one_letter_code
_entity_poly.pdbx_strand_id
1 'polypeptide(L)'
;MTKAQATPPELLAASGDGEPVKPEKDRKFVEALSRGLDVLRAFSQGSVILGNQDIARLTGLPKPTVSRMTYTLTKLGYLSYNAQLEKYQLSSGVLALGYAYVSNLKVRQLAKPYMDEFARQTNMSVGLTCRDRLHMIYVENRLPPEASLLRMDIGLKLPMATTSAGRAYYCAISDKGRKVITDAMEDKYGDAWPEKQEGLERSMEDYKKYGFCLSLGEWDRNINSA
;
A
#
# COMPACT_ATOMS: atom_id res chain seq x y z
N MET A 1 -23.34 26.97 0.50
CA MET A 1 -22.43 27.03 1.64
C MET A 1 -21.31 26.02 1.41
N THR A 2 -20.12 26.47 1.55
CA THR A 2 -18.83 26.20 0.89
C THR A 2 -18.28 24.77 1.12
N LYS A 3 -17.91 24.13 0.02
CA LYS A 3 -17.15 22.85 0.00
C LYS A 3 -15.72 23.12 0.44
N ALA A 4 -15.26 22.45 1.48
CA ALA A 4 -13.83 22.32 1.76
C ALA A 4 -13.32 21.02 1.09
N GLN A 5 -12.65 21.17 -0.03
CA GLN A 5 -11.83 20.13 -0.65
C GLN A 5 -10.47 20.12 0.05
N ALA A 6 -10.13 19.01 0.69
CA ALA A 6 -8.76 18.76 1.15
C ALA A 6 -7.90 18.37 -0.05
N THR A 7 -6.97 19.24 -0.40
CA THR A 7 -5.96 19.02 -1.44
C THR A 7 -4.86 18.10 -0.91
N PRO A 8 -4.42 17.08 -1.66
CA PRO A 8 -3.24 16.29 -1.29
C PRO A 8 -1.97 17.15 -1.40
N PRO A 9 -0.93 16.88 -0.58
CA PRO A 9 0.32 17.64 -0.64
C PRO A 9 0.99 17.47 -2.01
N GLU A 10 1.29 18.60 -2.63
CA GLU A 10 2.01 18.72 -3.89
C GLU A 10 3.45 18.19 -3.74
N LEU A 11 3.82 17.22 -4.58
CA LEU A 11 5.22 16.96 -4.91
C LEU A 11 5.60 17.95 -6.02
N LEU A 12 6.45 18.91 -5.68
CA LEU A 12 6.97 19.94 -6.57
C LEU A 12 7.80 19.34 -7.70
N ALA A 13 7.45 19.74 -8.92
CA ALA A 13 8.24 19.51 -10.11
C ALA A 13 9.40 20.52 -10.15
N ALA A 14 10.62 20.06 -10.43
CA ALA A 14 11.74 20.90 -10.83
C ALA A 14 11.95 20.75 -12.34
N SER A 15 11.90 21.87 -13.05
CA SER A 15 12.42 22.02 -14.43
C SER A 15 13.56 23.06 -14.36
N GLY A 16 14.70 22.73 -14.95
CA GLY A 16 15.78 23.70 -15.18
C GLY A 16 17.16 23.05 -15.16
N ASP A 17 17.86 23.19 -16.31
CA ASP A 17 19.27 22.82 -16.46
C ASP A 17 20.15 23.51 -15.41
N GLY A 18 20.81 22.73 -14.58
CA GLY A 18 21.70 23.22 -13.54
C GLY A 18 22.32 22.03 -12.81
N GLU A 19 23.60 22.15 -12.45
CA GLU A 19 24.40 21.19 -11.69
C GLU A 19 23.60 20.46 -10.60
N PRO A 20 23.99 19.23 -10.17
CA PRO A 20 23.23 18.47 -9.19
C PRO A 20 23.13 19.25 -7.88
N VAL A 21 22.04 19.98 -7.75
CA VAL A 21 21.69 20.68 -6.51
C VAL A 21 21.40 19.59 -5.49
N LYS A 22 22.21 19.51 -4.44
CA LYS A 22 21.91 18.69 -3.26
C LYS A 22 20.48 19.05 -2.83
N PRO A 23 19.58 18.05 -2.70
CA PRO A 23 18.19 18.35 -2.35
C PRO A 23 18.16 19.19 -1.09
N GLU A 24 17.53 20.37 -1.18
CA GLU A 24 17.37 21.27 -0.06
C GLU A 24 16.65 20.52 1.06
N LYS A 25 17.28 20.44 2.22
CA LYS A 25 16.79 19.65 3.35
C LYS A 25 15.48 20.26 3.82
N ASP A 26 14.36 19.61 3.54
CA ASP A 26 13.05 20.08 4.04
C ASP A 26 13.10 20.18 5.57
N ARG A 27 13.15 21.41 6.07
CA ARG A 27 13.27 21.69 7.51
C ARG A 27 12.05 21.23 8.31
N LYS A 28 10.92 20.98 7.65
CA LYS A 28 9.69 20.48 8.28
C LYS A 28 9.68 18.96 8.36
N PHE A 29 10.53 18.27 7.59
CA PHE A 29 10.58 16.82 7.57
C PHE A 29 11.37 16.28 8.76
N VAL A 30 10.70 15.51 9.63
CA VAL A 30 11.31 14.90 10.82
C VAL A 30 11.83 13.51 10.48
N GLU A 31 13.10 13.42 10.09
CA GLU A 31 13.74 12.15 9.69
C GLU A 31 13.60 11.04 10.76
N ALA A 32 13.68 11.39 12.04
CA ALA A 32 13.55 10.40 13.10
C ALA A 32 12.16 9.72 13.10
N LEU A 33 11.10 10.49 12.83
CA LEU A 33 9.74 9.95 12.70
C LEU A 33 9.63 9.05 11.47
N SER A 34 10.17 9.47 10.32
CA SER A 34 10.19 8.67 9.11
C SER A 34 10.85 7.31 9.35
N ARG A 35 12.05 7.31 9.95
CA ARG A 35 12.79 6.08 10.29
C ARG A 35 12.02 5.16 11.24
N GLY A 36 11.33 5.71 12.23
CA GLY A 36 10.47 4.94 13.13
C GLY A 36 9.32 4.27 12.41
N LEU A 37 8.66 4.97 11.47
CA LEU A 37 7.61 4.41 10.63
C LEU A 37 8.15 3.35 9.65
N ASP A 38 9.36 3.52 9.12
CA ASP A 38 9.98 2.51 8.24
C ASP A 38 10.30 1.22 8.99
N VAL A 39 10.72 1.32 10.27
CA VAL A 39 10.87 0.14 11.15
C VAL A 39 9.54 -0.61 11.32
N LEU A 40 8.42 0.07 11.56
CA LEU A 40 7.10 -0.58 11.62
C LEU A 40 6.71 -1.21 10.28
N ARG A 41 6.99 -0.56 9.16
CA ARG A 41 6.70 -1.07 7.80
C ARG A 41 7.51 -2.30 7.43
N ALA A 42 8.67 -2.52 8.02
CA ALA A 42 9.47 -3.72 7.79
C ALA A 42 8.71 -5.01 8.11
N PHE A 43 7.81 -4.99 9.09
CA PHE A 43 6.96 -6.12 9.47
C PHE A 43 5.80 -6.40 8.50
N SER A 44 5.51 -5.49 7.56
CA SER A 44 4.40 -5.65 6.59
C SER A 44 4.74 -6.55 5.40
N GLN A 45 5.95 -7.09 5.32
CA GLN A 45 6.44 -7.89 4.18
C GLN A 45 6.44 -9.41 4.44
N GLY A 46 5.49 -9.90 5.24
CA GLY A 46 5.32 -11.34 5.48
C GLY A 46 6.18 -11.92 6.61
N SER A 47 7.05 -11.13 7.21
CA SER A 47 7.84 -11.56 8.38
C SER A 47 7.17 -11.09 9.67
N VAL A 48 6.66 -12.04 10.43
CA VAL A 48 5.93 -11.75 11.70
C VAL A 48 6.89 -11.36 12.82
N ILE A 49 8.13 -11.87 12.80
CA ILE A 49 9.12 -11.71 13.86
C ILE A 49 10.46 -11.32 13.25
N LEU A 50 11.04 -10.17 13.64
CA LEU A 50 12.29 -9.63 13.09
C LEU A 50 13.26 -9.23 14.20
N GLY A 51 14.55 -9.55 14.03
CA GLY A 51 15.63 -9.02 14.83
C GLY A 51 16.12 -7.66 14.31
N ASN A 52 16.91 -6.94 15.13
CA ASN A 52 17.50 -5.65 14.72
C ASN A 52 18.30 -5.74 13.40
N GLN A 53 18.95 -6.89 13.14
CA GLN A 53 19.73 -7.10 11.94
C GLN A 53 18.82 -7.26 10.70
N ASP A 54 17.70 -7.96 10.83
CA ASP A 54 16.72 -8.13 9.76
C ASP A 54 16.09 -6.78 9.40
N ILE A 55 15.69 -6.00 10.42
CA ILE A 55 15.13 -4.67 10.25
C ILE A 55 16.15 -3.73 9.58
N ALA A 56 17.42 -3.76 10.00
CA ALA A 56 18.46 -2.95 9.39
C ALA A 56 18.65 -3.27 7.89
N ARG A 57 18.62 -4.56 7.53
CA ARG A 57 18.71 -5.02 6.13
C ARG A 57 17.49 -4.59 5.31
N LEU A 58 16.27 -4.71 5.86
CA LEU A 58 15.03 -4.35 5.17
C LEU A 58 14.84 -2.85 4.98
N THR A 59 15.30 -2.06 5.96
CA THR A 59 15.10 -0.60 5.96
C THR A 59 16.30 0.18 5.42
N GLY A 60 17.47 -0.45 5.28
CA GLY A 60 18.73 0.24 4.97
C GLY A 60 19.27 1.11 6.11
N LEU A 61 18.64 1.09 7.29
CA LEU A 61 19.04 1.91 8.42
C LEU A 61 20.24 1.31 9.17
N PRO A 62 21.15 2.15 9.70
CA PRO A 62 22.25 1.69 10.55
C PRO A 62 21.74 0.97 11.81
N LYS A 63 22.39 -0.13 12.21
CA LYS A 63 22.01 -0.94 13.40
C LYS A 63 21.80 -0.10 14.67
N PRO A 64 22.61 0.91 15.01
CA PRO A 64 22.38 1.75 16.18
C PRO A 64 21.06 2.55 16.09
N THR A 65 20.73 3.01 14.87
CA THR A 65 19.45 3.71 14.61
C THR A 65 18.27 2.77 14.80
N VAL A 66 18.33 1.56 14.23
CA VAL A 66 17.29 0.53 14.40
C VAL A 66 17.09 0.22 15.89
N SER A 67 18.17 -0.03 16.64
CA SER A 67 18.09 -0.33 18.08
C SER A 67 17.38 0.78 18.88
N ARG A 68 17.66 2.04 18.57
CA ARG A 68 16.97 3.17 19.22
C ARG A 68 15.49 3.25 18.82
N MET A 69 15.16 3.00 17.55
CA MET A 69 13.78 3.03 17.08
C MET A 69 12.96 1.86 17.66
N THR A 70 13.49 0.63 17.65
CA THR A 70 12.81 -0.53 18.23
C THR A 70 12.60 -0.38 19.72
N TYR A 71 13.58 0.14 20.46
CA TYR A 71 13.42 0.48 21.88
C TYR A 71 12.27 1.46 22.12
N THR A 72 12.27 2.57 21.38
CA THR A 72 11.22 3.61 21.49
C THR A 72 9.84 3.07 21.14
N LEU A 73 9.73 2.33 20.02
CA LEU A 73 8.46 1.74 19.58
C LEU A 73 7.94 0.68 20.55
N THR A 74 8.85 -0.04 21.21
CA THR A 74 8.48 -1.00 22.28
C THR A 74 7.94 -0.25 23.51
N LYS A 75 8.60 0.82 23.93
CA LYS A 75 8.12 1.65 25.04
C LYS A 75 6.77 2.31 24.75
N LEU A 76 6.51 2.65 23.50
CA LEU A 76 5.22 3.21 23.06
C LEU A 76 4.14 2.16 22.79
N GLY A 77 4.43 0.86 22.91
CA GLY A 77 3.45 -0.21 22.74
C GLY A 77 3.13 -0.57 21.26
N TYR A 78 3.95 -0.13 20.30
CA TYR A 78 3.83 -0.51 18.89
C TYR A 78 4.59 -1.79 18.53
N LEU A 79 5.65 -2.09 19.27
CA LEU A 79 6.38 -3.34 19.17
C LEU A 79 6.37 -4.07 20.52
N SER A 80 6.42 -5.40 20.49
CA SER A 80 6.76 -6.24 21.63
C SER A 80 8.09 -6.96 21.36
N TYR A 81 8.90 -7.12 22.39
CA TYR A 81 10.20 -7.79 22.33
C TYR A 81 10.12 -9.16 22.98
N ASN A 82 10.50 -10.19 22.25
CA ASN A 82 10.67 -11.54 22.76
C ASN A 82 12.14 -11.74 23.17
N ALA A 83 12.41 -11.82 24.47
CA ALA A 83 13.76 -11.94 25.01
C ALA A 83 14.42 -13.30 24.68
N GLN A 84 13.63 -14.38 24.53
CA GLN A 84 14.18 -15.72 24.22
C GLN A 84 14.68 -15.79 22.78
N LEU A 85 13.99 -15.12 21.85
CA LEU A 85 14.32 -15.10 20.44
C LEU A 85 15.19 -13.90 20.04
N GLU A 86 15.38 -12.94 20.95
CA GLU A 86 15.99 -11.63 20.69
C GLU A 86 15.38 -10.89 19.50
N LYS A 87 14.05 -11.00 19.33
CA LYS A 87 13.32 -10.48 18.20
C LYS A 87 12.10 -9.66 18.62
N TYR A 88 11.63 -8.84 17.69
CA TYR A 88 10.46 -7.97 17.82
C TYR A 88 9.30 -8.48 16.96
N GLN A 89 8.08 -8.13 17.36
CA GLN A 89 6.86 -8.30 16.59
C GLN A 89 5.95 -7.09 16.77
N LEU A 90 5.01 -6.87 15.85
CA LEU A 90 4.01 -5.81 16.00
C LEU A 90 3.13 -6.08 17.21
N SER A 91 2.80 -5.03 17.95
CA SER A 91 1.88 -5.06 19.08
C SER A 91 0.50 -4.49 18.70
N SER A 92 -0.49 -4.70 19.55
CA SER A 92 -1.88 -4.24 19.37
C SER A 92 -2.02 -2.72 19.15
N GLY A 93 -1.03 -1.92 19.56
CA GLY A 93 -1.02 -0.48 19.29
C GLY A 93 -1.08 -0.14 17.78
N VAL A 94 -0.47 -0.99 16.93
CA VAL A 94 -0.54 -0.81 15.47
C VAL A 94 -1.95 -1.11 14.95
N LEU A 95 -2.61 -2.15 15.47
CA LEU A 95 -3.97 -2.49 15.10
C LEU A 95 -4.94 -1.35 15.45
N ALA A 96 -4.79 -0.72 16.61
CA ALA A 96 -5.65 0.39 17.05
C ALA A 96 -5.59 1.57 16.05
N LEU A 97 -4.39 1.92 15.53
CA LEU A 97 -4.24 2.95 14.50
C LEU A 97 -4.94 2.56 13.19
N GLY A 98 -4.71 1.34 12.71
CA GLY A 98 -5.34 0.84 11.50
C GLY A 98 -6.88 0.77 11.62
N TYR A 99 -7.38 0.32 12.77
CA TYR A 99 -8.82 0.26 13.03
C TYR A 99 -9.47 1.65 13.08
N ALA A 100 -8.81 2.64 13.68
CA ALA A 100 -9.29 4.02 13.68
C ALA A 100 -9.47 4.58 12.26
N TYR A 101 -8.58 4.23 11.32
CA TYR A 101 -8.74 4.58 9.91
C TYR A 101 -9.92 3.85 9.28
N VAL A 102 -9.95 2.51 9.36
CA VAL A 102 -10.96 1.68 8.67
C VAL A 102 -12.37 1.93 9.19
N SER A 103 -12.55 2.15 10.49
CA SER A 103 -13.87 2.42 11.11
C SER A 103 -14.49 3.75 10.67
N ASN A 104 -13.65 4.73 10.29
CA ASN A 104 -14.11 6.05 9.85
C ASN A 104 -14.34 6.15 8.33
N LEU A 105 -14.09 5.10 7.55
CA LEU A 105 -14.30 5.09 6.10
C LEU A 105 -15.81 4.98 5.78
N LYS A 106 -16.46 6.10 5.51
CA LYS A 106 -17.89 6.13 5.12
C LYS A 106 -18.21 5.30 3.89
N VAL A 107 -17.31 5.31 2.87
CA VAL A 107 -17.48 4.52 1.66
C VAL A 107 -17.54 3.02 1.96
N ARG A 108 -16.77 2.55 2.95
CA ARG A 108 -16.79 1.15 3.40
C ARG A 108 -18.15 0.76 3.94
N GLN A 109 -18.74 1.60 4.78
CA GLN A 109 -20.07 1.36 5.38
C GLN A 109 -21.17 1.34 4.31
N LEU A 110 -21.09 2.27 3.35
CA LEU A 110 -22.06 2.38 2.26
C LEU A 110 -21.94 1.22 1.25
N ALA A 111 -20.70 0.81 0.93
CA ALA A 111 -20.45 -0.25 -0.05
C ALA A 111 -20.83 -1.66 0.45
N LYS A 112 -20.75 -1.88 1.76
CA LYS A 112 -20.91 -3.19 2.38
C LYS A 112 -22.15 -3.97 1.93
N PRO A 113 -23.40 -3.43 1.98
CA PRO A 113 -24.58 -4.17 1.55
C PRO A 113 -24.57 -4.54 0.07
N TYR A 114 -24.02 -3.68 -0.78
CA TYR A 114 -23.88 -3.96 -2.23
C TYR A 114 -22.85 -5.03 -2.51
N MET A 115 -21.73 -5.02 -1.78
CA MET A 115 -20.69 -6.03 -1.88
C MET A 115 -21.20 -7.41 -1.40
N ASP A 116 -21.96 -7.46 -0.31
CA ASP A 116 -22.57 -8.68 0.20
C ASP A 116 -23.54 -9.28 -0.84
N GLU A 117 -24.39 -8.44 -1.44
CA GLU A 117 -25.36 -8.86 -2.46
C GLU A 117 -24.64 -9.37 -3.72
N PHE A 118 -23.64 -8.63 -4.21
CA PHE A 118 -22.87 -9.03 -5.39
C PHE A 118 -22.11 -10.34 -5.16
N ALA A 119 -21.45 -10.50 -4.02
CA ALA A 119 -20.74 -11.74 -3.68
C ALA A 119 -21.69 -12.95 -3.65
N ARG A 120 -22.89 -12.76 -3.11
CA ARG A 120 -23.92 -13.80 -3.04
C ARG A 120 -24.47 -14.18 -4.43
N GLN A 121 -24.71 -13.18 -5.31
CA GLN A 121 -25.28 -13.42 -6.65
C GLN A 121 -24.29 -14.05 -7.62
N THR A 122 -23.00 -13.66 -7.53
CA THR A 122 -21.98 -14.07 -8.48
C THR A 122 -21.12 -15.25 -8.00
N ASN A 123 -21.24 -15.61 -6.73
CA ASN A 123 -20.34 -16.54 -6.05
C ASN A 123 -18.85 -16.15 -6.16
N MET A 124 -18.56 -14.83 -6.22
CA MET A 124 -17.21 -14.27 -6.30
C MET A 124 -16.87 -13.43 -5.08
N SER A 125 -15.59 -13.38 -4.73
CA SER A 125 -15.08 -12.48 -3.70
C SER A 125 -15.09 -11.04 -4.21
N VAL A 126 -15.50 -10.09 -3.35
CA VAL A 126 -15.57 -8.66 -3.68
C VAL A 126 -14.75 -7.86 -2.69
N GLY A 127 -13.77 -7.11 -3.18
CA GLY A 127 -12.86 -6.32 -2.36
C GLY A 127 -13.00 -4.83 -2.59
N LEU A 128 -12.98 -4.05 -1.51
CA LEU A 128 -12.80 -2.61 -1.55
C LEU A 128 -11.37 -2.28 -1.12
N THR A 129 -10.67 -1.49 -1.92
CA THR A 129 -9.29 -1.14 -1.67
C THR A 129 -9.08 0.37 -1.64
N CYS A 130 -8.06 0.81 -0.89
CA CYS A 130 -7.56 2.17 -0.91
C CYS A 130 -6.09 2.20 -1.29
N ARG A 131 -5.64 3.29 -1.92
CA ARG A 131 -4.23 3.43 -2.33
C ARG A 131 -3.32 3.70 -1.13
N ASP A 132 -2.20 3.01 -1.09
CA ASP A 132 -1.02 3.34 -0.27
C ASP A 132 0.23 3.33 -1.15
N ARG A 133 0.70 4.51 -1.54
CA ARG A 133 1.86 4.67 -2.43
C ARG A 133 1.68 3.91 -3.76
N LEU A 134 2.48 2.88 -4.03
CA LEU A 134 2.43 2.02 -5.22
C LEU A 134 1.70 0.68 -4.96
N HIS A 135 0.84 0.65 -3.94
CA HIS A 135 0.02 -0.51 -3.59
C HIS A 135 -1.43 -0.11 -3.38
N MET A 136 -2.31 -1.08 -3.48
CA MET A 136 -3.67 -1.00 -2.96
C MET A 136 -3.75 -1.81 -1.67
N ILE A 137 -4.52 -1.33 -0.68
CA ILE A 137 -4.74 -2.04 0.59
C ILE A 137 -6.21 -2.37 0.71
N TYR A 138 -6.53 -3.62 1.00
CA TYR A 138 -7.90 -4.02 1.32
C TYR A 138 -8.40 -3.33 2.57
N VAL A 139 -9.52 -2.62 2.46
CA VAL A 139 -10.23 -1.98 3.58
C VAL A 139 -11.55 -2.68 3.89
N GLU A 140 -12.08 -3.45 2.95
CA GLU A 140 -13.22 -4.35 3.13
C GLU A 140 -13.10 -5.52 2.16
N ASN A 141 -13.59 -6.70 2.57
CA ASN A 141 -13.69 -7.87 1.72
C ASN A 141 -14.98 -8.64 2.03
N ARG A 142 -15.64 -9.13 1.00
CA ARG A 142 -16.82 -10.00 1.09
C ARG A 142 -16.54 -11.28 0.32
N LEU A 143 -16.77 -12.39 1.00
CA LEU A 143 -16.59 -13.72 0.46
C LEU A 143 -17.96 -14.32 0.16
N PRO A 144 -18.10 -15.09 -0.92
CA PRO A 144 -19.31 -15.87 -1.14
C PRO A 144 -19.43 -16.97 -0.07
N PRO A 145 -20.63 -17.50 0.19
CA PRO A 145 -20.86 -18.49 1.23
C PRO A 145 -19.99 -19.77 1.09
N GLU A 146 -19.63 -20.13 -0.15
CA GLU A 146 -18.89 -21.36 -0.48
C GLU A 146 -17.38 -21.15 -0.68
N ALA A 147 -16.87 -19.90 -0.46
CA ALA A 147 -15.45 -19.64 -0.65
C ALA A 147 -14.60 -20.31 0.42
N SER A 148 -13.78 -21.26 0.02
CA SER A 148 -13.00 -22.07 0.96
C SER A 148 -11.51 -21.66 1.09
N LEU A 149 -10.89 -20.91 0.18
CA LEU A 149 -9.43 -20.94 0.09
C LEU A 149 -8.70 -19.61 0.00
N LEU A 150 -9.30 -18.49 -0.35
CA LEU A 150 -8.55 -17.24 -0.52
C LEU A 150 -9.05 -16.13 0.43
N ARG A 151 -8.40 -16.04 1.60
CA ARG A 151 -8.68 -14.94 2.52
C ARG A 151 -7.92 -13.70 2.09
N MET A 152 -8.61 -12.79 1.42
CA MET A 152 -8.14 -11.42 1.19
C MET A 152 -8.46 -10.59 2.44
N ASP A 153 -7.59 -10.66 3.43
CA ASP A 153 -7.83 -9.99 4.71
C ASP A 153 -7.65 -8.47 4.61
N ILE A 154 -8.37 -7.72 5.45
CA ILE A 154 -8.18 -6.27 5.59
C ILE A 154 -6.72 -5.98 5.96
N GLY A 155 -6.11 -5.04 5.27
CA GLY A 155 -4.69 -4.71 5.41
C GLY A 155 -3.76 -5.42 4.43
N LEU A 156 -4.24 -6.41 3.67
CA LEU A 156 -3.44 -7.05 2.62
C LEU A 156 -3.08 -6.02 1.54
N LYS A 157 -1.81 -6.02 1.16
CA LYS A 157 -1.27 -5.13 0.11
C LYS A 157 -1.22 -5.83 -1.23
N LEU A 158 -1.75 -5.15 -2.22
CA LEU A 158 -1.74 -5.56 -3.63
C LEU A 158 -0.82 -4.63 -4.43
N PRO A 159 0.10 -5.14 -5.26
CA PRO A 159 0.87 -4.31 -6.18
C PRO A 159 -0.04 -3.58 -7.16
N MET A 160 0.18 -2.27 -7.36
CA MET A 160 -0.67 -1.47 -8.25
C MET A 160 -0.52 -1.88 -9.72
N ALA A 161 0.69 -2.23 -10.17
CA ALA A 161 0.95 -2.52 -11.58
C ALA A 161 0.35 -3.85 -12.08
N THR A 162 0.15 -4.83 -11.19
CA THR A 162 -0.17 -6.21 -11.57
C THR A 162 -1.51 -6.71 -11.05
N THR A 163 -2.33 -5.86 -10.44
CA THR A 163 -3.67 -6.22 -9.94
C THR A 163 -4.75 -5.38 -10.57
N SER A 164 -5.93 -5.94 -10.78
CA SER A 164 -7.08 -5.21 -11.36
C SER A 164 -7.43 -3.96 -10.56
N ALA A 165 -7.46 -4.06 -9.22
CA ALA A 165 -7.72 -2.93 -8.33
C ALA A 165 -6.69 -1.79 -8.50
N GLY A 166 -5.41 -2.13 -8.63
CA GLY A 166 -4.35 -1.15 -8.86
C GLY A 166 -4.44 -0.50 -10.22
N ARG A 167 -4.70 -1.30 -11.26
CA ARG A 167 -4.89 -0.83 -12.63
C ARG A 167 -6.12 0.06 -12.77
N ALA A 168 -7.25 -0.34 -12.18
CA ALA A 168 -8.46 0.49 -12.18
C ALA A 168 -8.21 1.84 -11.50
N TYR A 169 -7.52 1.86 -10.36
CA TYR A 169 -7.11 3.11 -9.72
C TYR A 169 -6.21 3.97 -10.64
N TYR A 170 -5.19 3.36 -11.25
CA TYR A 170 -4.28 4.04 -12.18
C TYR A 170 -5.01 4.63 -13.40
N CYS A 171 -6.00 3.93 -13.93
CA CYS A 171 -6.82 4.41 -15.05
C CYS A 171 -7.75 5.57 -14.66
N ALA A 172 -8.27 5.56 -13.42
CA ALA A 172 -9.28 6.52 -12.95
C ALA A 172 -8.70 7.86 -12.49
N ILE A 173 -7.40 7.95 -12.19
CA ILE A 173 -6.77 9.19 -11.71
C ILE A 173 -6.45 10.16 -12.86
N SER A 174 -6.20 11.43 -12.50
CA SER A 174 -5.78 12.46 -13.46
C SER A 174 -4.42 12.15 -14.09
N ASP A 175 -4.15 12.69 -15.28
CA ASP A 175 -2.87 12.51 -15.98
C ASP A 175 -1.67 12.99 -15.14
N LYS A 176 -1.82 14.11 -14.42
CA LYS A 176 -0.79 14.60 -13.48
C LYS A 176 -0.50 13.57 -12.39
N GLY A 177 -1.54 13.01 -11.79
CA GLY A 177 -1.40 11.97 -10.76
C GLY A 177 -0.80 10.68 -11.31
N ARG A 178 -1.20 10.32 -12.54
CA ARG A 178 -0.69 9.14 -13.25
C ARG A 178 0.80 9.27 -13.53
N LYS A 179 1.26 10.42 -14.03
CA LYS A 179 2.68 10.67 -14.27
C LYS A 179 3.52 10.45 -12.99
N VAL A 180 3.12 11.03 -11.87
CA VAL A 180 3.83 10.85 -10.58
C VAL A 180 3.92 9.39 -10.17
N ILE A 181 2.86 8.62 -10.39
CA ILE A 181 2.85 7.18 -10.08
C ILE A 181 3.74 6.41 -11.05
N THR A 182 3.69 6.75 -12.34
CA THR A 182 4.53 6.13 -13.38
C THR A 182 6.00 6.32 -13.06
N ASP A 183 6.43 7.56 -12.82
CA ASP A 183 7.83 7.88 -12.48
C ASP A 183 8.30 7.08 -11.25
N ALA A 184 7.46 6.98 -10.22
CA ALA A 184 7.77 6.20 -9.01
C ALA A 184 7.74 4.68 -9.22
N MET A 185 6.97 4.17 -10.18
CA MET A 185 6.98 2.76 -10.57
C MET A 185 8.23 2.42 -11.38
N GLU A 186 8.62 3.28 -12.31
CA GLU A 186 9.85 3.14 -13.09
C GLU A 186 11.06 3.04 -12.18
N ASP A 187 11.19 3.96 -11.22
CA ASP A 187 12.25 3.92 -10.20
C ASP A 187 12.24 2.62 -9.37
N LYS A 188 11.04 2.12 -9.04
CA LYS A 188 10.89 0.92 -8.22
C LYS A 188 11.21 -0.37 -8.97
N TYR A 189 10.76 -0.49 -10.21
CA TYR A 189 10.83 -1.74 -10.97
C TYR A 189 12.09 -1.84 -11.84
N GLY A 190 12.75 -0.72 -12.17
CA GLY A 190 13.97 -0.71 -12.97
C GLY A 190 13.82 -1.52 -14.26
N ASP A 191 14.67 -2.52 -14.47
CA ASP A 191 14.67 -3.35 -15.69
C ASP A 191 13.36 -4.12 -15.92
N ALA A 192 12.56 -4.34 -14.88
CA ALA A 192 11.24 -4.99 -15.00
C ALA A 192 10.11 -4.00 -15.36
N TRP A 193 10.39 -2.70 -15.46
CA TRP A 193 9.40 -1.69 -15.74
C TRP A 193 8.70 -1.84 -17.10
N PRO A 194 9.37 -2.10 -18.22
CA PRO A 194 8.71 -2.21 -19.53
C PRO A 194 7.57 -3.22 -19.55
N GLU A 195 7.74 -4.39 -18.95
CA GLU A 195 6.69 -5.41 -18.84
C GLU A 195 5.47 -4.92 -18.04
N LYS A 196 5.71 -4.20 -16.94
CA LYS A 196 4.64 -3.66 -16.10
C LYS A 196 3.91 -2.50 -16.77
N GLN A 197 4.65 -1.66 -17.50
CA GLN A 197 4.11 -0.56 -18.29
C GLN A 197 3.16 -1.08 -19.37
N GLU A 198 3.56 -2.09 -20.13
CA GLU A 198 2.70 -2.70 -21.15
C GLU A 198 1.38 -3.22 -20.55
N GLY A 199 1.43 -3.84 -19.36
CA GLY A 199 0.24 -4.28 -18.64
C GLY A 199 -0.68 -3.13 -18.23
N LEU A 200 -0.12 -1.98 -17.83
CA LEU A 200 -0.88 -0.78 -17.49
C LEU A 200 -1.51 -0.13 -18.75
N GLU A 201 -0.78 -0.06 -19.86
CA GLU A 201 -1.26 0.49 -21.12
C GLU A 201 -2.44 -0.33 -21.66
N ARG A 202 -2.32 -1.65 -21.70
CA ARG A 202 -3.45 -2.56 -22.06
C ARG A 202 -4.65 -2.32 -21.14
N SER A 203 -4.43 -2.15 -19.84
CA SER A 203 -5.51 -1.91 -18.90
C SER A 203 -6.20 -0.56 -19.11
N MET A 204 -5.50 0.46 -19.62
CA MET A 204 -6.12 1.73 -19.99
C MET A 204 -7.05 1.59 -21.21
N GLU A 205 -6.70 0.74 -22.18
CA GLU A 205 -7.56 0.42 -23.32
C GLU A 205 -8.79 -0.37 -22.88
N ASP A 206 -8.60 -1.41 -22.06
CA ASP A 206 -9.68 -2.21 -21.48
C ASP A 206 -10.65 -1.34 -20.65
N TYR A 207 -10.11 -0.47 -19.81
CA TYR A 207 -10.92 0.43 -18.98
C TYR A 207 -11.77 1.39 -19.83
N LYS A 208 -11.22 1.92 -20.92
CA LYS A 208 -11.97 2.76 -21.87
C LYS A 208 -13.08 1.99 -22.57
N LYS A 209 -12.82 0.74 -22.91
CA LYS A 209 -13.74 -0.09 -23.71
C LYS A 209 -14.82 -0.77 -22.86
N TYR A 210 -14.45 -1.28 -21.69
CA TYR A 210 -15.28 -2.14 -20.88
C TYR A 210 -15.68 -1.54 -19.52
N GLY A 211 -15.00 -0.49 -19.05
CA GLY A 211 -15.24 0.15 -17.76
C GLY A 211 -14.56 -0.55 -16.57
N PHE A 212 -13.73 -1.58 -16.82
CA PHE A 212 -12.98 -2.30 -15.78
C PHE A 212 -11.62 -2.75 -16.30
N CYS A 213 -10.74 -3.19 -15.38
CA CYS A 213 -9.42 -3.74 -15.69
C CYS A 213 -9.35 -5.20 -15.28
N LEU A 214 -8.56 -5.98 -16.03
CA LEU A 214 -8.31 -7.39 -15.74
C LEU A 214 -6.89 -7.61 -15.19
N SER A 215 -6.77 -8.63 -14.34
CA SER A 215 -5.49 -9.23 -13.95
C SER A 215 -5.69 -10.74 -13.90
N LEU A 216 -5.01 -11.46 -14.78
CA LEU A 216 -5.16 -12.91 -14.97
C LEU A 216 -3.87 -13.61 -14.55
N GLY A 217 -3.79 -13.99 -13.26
CA GLY A 217 -2.63 -14.69 -12.72
C GLY A 217 -1.33 -13.87 -12.62
N GLU A 218 -1.39 -12.54 -12.80
CA GLU A 218 -0.20 -11.69 -12.86
C GLU A 218 0.38 -11.32 -11.48
N TRP A 219 -0.44 -11.32 -10.45
CA TRP A 219 -0.02 -11.13 -9.07
C TRP A 219 0.19 -12.48 -8.36
N ASP A 220 -0.79 -13.36 -8.47
CA ASP A 220 -0.74 -14.75 -8.02
C ASP A 220 -1.36 -15.63 -9.12
N ARG A 221 -0.66 -16.69 -9.50
CA ARG A 221 -1.07 -17.56 -10.63
C ARG A 221 -2.44 -18.21 -10.46
N ASN A 222 -2.93 -18.26 -9.22
CA ASN A 222 -4.22 -18.85 -8.90
C ASN A 222 -5.34 -17.81 -8.79
N ILE A 223 -5.03 -16.52 -8.98
CA ILE A 223 -5.97 -15.42 -8.79
C ILE A 223 -6.22 -14.70 -10.10
N ASN A 224 -7.48 -14.70 -10.51
CA ASN A 224 -7.99 -13.83 -11.55
C ASN A 224 -8.88 -12.76 -10.93
N SER A 225 -8.77 -11.52 -11.37
CA SER A 225 -9.54 -10.40 -10.82
C SER A 225 -9.92 -9.39 -11.91
N ALA A 226 -11.09 -8.77 -11.72
CA ALA A 226 -11.61 -7.68 -12.53
C ALA A 226 -11.93 -6.47 -11.65
#